data_1df37fa65edf62e4a0c94cc3d0fdaa35
#
_entry.id   1df37fa65edf62e4a0c94cc3d0fdaa35
#
_cell.length_a   1.000
_cell.length_b   1.000
_cell.length_c   1.000
_cell.angle_alpha   90.00
_cell.angle_beta   90.00
_cell.angle_gamma   90.00
#
_symmetry.space_group_name_H-M   'P 1'
#
loop_
_entity.id
_entity.type
_entity.pdbx_description
1 polymer ?
#
loop_
_entity_poly.entity_id
_entity_poly.type
_entity_poly.pdbx_seq_one_letter_code
_entity_poly.pdbx_strand_id
1 'polypeptide(L)'
;MGSRIVATGRALPRTAVSNQELQRFMDTSDEWIKTRTGIGTRYTLRSGESLAEIATSASRTAIDRAGIKATDLDAIIVGTVSSEYAFPSFACQIQTRLGVDSIPAFDVAAACSGFVYALSVADTSMRAGDFRRVLVVGADALSTFVDWTDRRTAVLFGDGAGAAVLVSEPGNRGVLASLLRSSGKHWELLSCRATGVRGTLDSEVRRESEDAIKMKGPELFKIAVKSMEEVCRQVANRAGIELDDVNLVVGHQANRRIISAVAERLGVTVEKVFINVDRYGNTSAASVPMALDEAIEQGRVHDGDLVMLNACGGGLTWGANLLRW
;
A
#
# COMPACT_ATOMS: atom_id res chain seq x y z
N MET A 1 22.26 -13.22 -5.05
CA MET A 1 21.05 -13.80 -4.44
C MET A 1 19.89 -12.87 -4.74
N GLY A 2 18.69 -13.37 -5.01
CA GLY A 2 17.46 -12.59 -5.16
C GLY A 2 16.63 -12.61 -3.87
N SER A 3 15.71 -11.67 -3.74
CA SER A 3 14.72 -11.69 -2.67
C SER A 3 13.39 -12.20 -3.22
N ARG A 4 12.86 -13.29 -2.64
CA ARG A 4 11.59 -13.89 -3.07
C ARG A 4 10.51 -13.70 -1.99
N ILE A 5 9.34 -13.26 -2.41
CA ILE A 5 8.14 -13.33 -1.55
C ILE A 5 7.72 -14.79 -1.47
N VAL A 6 7.70 -15.36 -0.27
CA VAL A 6 7.33 -16.78 -0.04
C VAL A 6 5.94 -16.91 0.54
N ALA A 7 5.43 -15.88 1.19
CA ALA A 7 4.08 -15.86 1.75
C ALA A 7 3.60 -14.43 1.93
N THR A 8 2.27 -14.30 1.95
CA THR A 8 1.57 -13.04 2.20
C THR A 8 0.48 -13.23 3.24
N GLY A 9 -0.01 -12.12 3.76
CA GLY A 9 -1.16 -12.09 4.66
C GLY A 9 -1.82 -10.72 4.63
N ARG A 10 -3.12 -10.67 4.91
CA ARG A 10 -3.87 -9.42 5.03
C ARG A 10 -4.77 -9.43 6.25
N ALA A 11 -5.10 -8.25 6.74
CA ALA A 11 -6.07 -8.07 7.80
C ALA A 11 -6.79 -6.72 7.65
N LEU A 12 -8.02 -6.69 8.15
CA LEU A 12 -8.95 -5.57 8.05
C LEU A 12 -9.52 -5.23 9.43
N PRO A 13 -9.97 -3.99 9.65
CA PRO A 13 -10.87 -3.68 10.75
C PRO A 13 -12.11 -4.57 10.74
N ARG A 14 -12.77 -4.70 11.88
CA ARG A 14 -13.97 -5.55 12.02
C ARG A 14 -15.17 -5.02 11.27
N THR A 15 -15.26 -3.71 11.10
CA THR A 15 -16.46 -3.04 10.59
C THR A 15 -16.32 -2.64 9.14
N ALA A 16 -17.11 -3.27 8.27
CA ALA A 16 -17.33 -2.81 6.92
C ALA A 16 -18.29 -1.60 6.94
N VAL A 17 -18.01 -0.60 6.12
CA VAL A 17 -18.81 0.60 5.92
C VAL A 17 -19.31 0.66 4.49
N SER A 18 -20.61 0.58 4.30
CA SER A 18 -21.26 0.70 2.99
C SER A 18 -21.35 2.15 2.52
N ASN A 19 -21.57 2.33 1.21
CA ASN A 19 -21.88 3.66 0.67
C ASN A 19 -23.14 4.27 1.27
N GLN A 20 -24.13 3.44 1.64
CA GLN A 20 -25.37 3.90 2.26
C GLN A 20 -25.13 4.48 3.66
N GLU A 21 -24.19 3.95 4.43
CA GLU A 21 -23.82 4.51 5.73
C GLU A 21 -23.19 5.89 5.60
N LEU A 22 -22.43 6.14 4.53
CA LEU A 22 -21.80 7.45 4.29
C LEU A 22 -22.83 8.56 4.04
N GLN A 23 -24.04 8.25 3.58
CA GLN A 23 -25.13 9.22 3.38
C GLN A 23 -25.58 9.88 4.69
N ARG A 24 -25.21 9.30 5.85
CA ARG A 24 -25.48 9.92 7.17
C ARG A 24 -24.57 11.10 7.47
N PHE A 25 -23.44 11.20 6.80
CA PHE A 25 -22.40 12.19 7.10
C PHE A 25 -22.25 13.24 6.00
N MET A 26 -22.66 12.91 4.77
CA MET A 26 -22.46 13.78 3.62
C MET A 26 -23.53 13.58 2.55
N ASP A 27 -23.75 14.61 1.71
CA ASP A 27 -24.62 14.53 0.54
C ASP A 27 -23.97 13.67 -0.56
N THR A 28 -24.33 12.38 -0.62
CA THR A 28 -23.81 11.39 -1.58
C THR A 28 -24.84 10.29 -1.84
N SER A 29 -24.53 9.38 -2.77
CA SER A 29 -25.32 8.16 -3.01
C SER A 29 -24.42 6.99 -3.39
N ASP A 30 -24.90 5.75 -3.22
CA ASP A 30 -24.19 4.55 -3.65
C ASP A 30 -23.86 4.60 -5.15
N GLU A 31 -24.81 5.00 -5.97
CA GLU A 31 -24.61 5.17 -7.41
C GLU A 31 -23.54 6.23 -7.73
N TRP A 32 -23.58 7.39 -7.05
CA TRP A 32 -22.60 8.46 -7.23
C TRP A 32 -21.17 7.99 -6.89
N ILE A 33 -21.00 7.26 -5.78
CA ILE A 33 -19.70 6.75 -5.36
C ILE A 33 -19.20 5.67 -6.33
N LYS A 34 -20.02 4.66 -6.64
CA LYS A 34 -19.65 3.56 -7.53
C LYS A 34 -19.27 4.04 -8.93
N THR A 35 -20.04 4.96 -9.51
CA THR A 35 -19.77 5.50 -10.84
C THR A 35 -18.44 6.25 -10.91
N ARG A 36 -18.05 6.95 -9.85
CA ARG A 36 -16.83 7.77 -9.82
C ARG A 36 -15.61 7.02 -9.37
N THR A 37 -15.76 6.03 -8.50
CA THR A 37 -14.64 5.38 -7.81
C THR A 37 -14.58 3.89 -8.01
N GLY A 38 -15.71 3.25 -8.30
CA GLY A 38 -15.87 1.80 -8.30
C GLY A 38 -16.04 1.21 -6.89
N ILE A 39 -16.03 2.03 -5.82
CA ILE A 39 -16.02 1.56 -4.42
C ILE A 39 -17.46 1.31 -3.96
N GLY A 40 -17.72 0.09 -3.48
CA GLY A 40 -18.99 -0.28 -2.85
C GLY A 40 -18.91 -0.31 -1.33
N THR A 41 -17.75 -0.74 -0.80
CA THR A 41 -17.51 -0.93 0.63
C THR A 41 -16.08 -0.53 0.98
N ARG A 42 -15.85 -0.13 2.22
CA ARG A 42 -14.54 0.05 2.84
C ARG A 42 -14.61 -0.42 4.29
N TYR A 43 -13.45 -0.61 4.88
CA TYR A 43 -13.32 -0.93 6.30
C TYR A 43 -12.68 0.26 7.01
N THR A 44 -13.13 0.58 8.20
CA THR A 44 -12.58 1.68 9.00
C THR A 44 -12.38 1.24 10.44
N LEU A 45 -11.29 1.69 11.02
CA LEU A 45 -11.04 1.51 12.46
C LEU A 45 -12.19 2.09 13.29
N ARG A 46 -12.56 1.39 14.34
CA ARG A 46 -13.53 1.82 15.35
C ARG A 46 -12.86 1.95 16.70
N SER A 47 -13.56 2.58 17.64
CA SER A 47 -13.08 2.69 19.02
C SER A 47 -12.71 1.30 19.58
N GLY A 48 -11.52 1.19 20.15
CA GLY A 48 -10.97 -0.06 20.67
C GLY A 48 -10.26 -0.94 19.64
N GLU A 49 -10.13 -0.51 18.39
CA GLU A 49 -9.28 -1.15 17.38
C GLU A 49 -7.99 -0.36 17.18
N SER A 50 -6.89 -1.03 16.89
CA SER A 50 -5.58 -0.45 16.63
C SER A 50 -5.04 -0.91 15.28
N LEU A 51 -4.50 0.02 14.49
CA LEU A 51 -3.82 -0.33 13.23
C LEU A 51 -2.66 -1.29 13.49
N ALA A 52 -1.95 -1.14 14.62
CA ALA A 52 -0.84 -2.01 14.98
C ALA A 52 -1.28 -3.47 15.24
N GLU A 53 -2.49 -3.69 15.80
CA GLU A 53 -3.05 -5.04 15.95
C GLU A 53 -3.41 -5.65 14.58
N ILE A 54 -4.02 -4.87 13.70
CA ILE A 54 -4.38 -5.31 12.35
C ILE A 54 -3.12 -5.64 11.55
N ALA A 55 -2.10 -4.78 11.57
CA ALA A 55 -0.83 -5.02 10.89
C ALA A 55 -0.10 -6.24 11.46
N THR A 56 -0.16 -6.44 12.77
CA THR A 56 0.40 -7.64 13.42
C THR A 56 -0.35 -8.90 13.00
N SER A 57 -1.67 -8.85 12.87
CA SER A 57 -2.48 -9.99 12.39
C SER A 57 -2.11 -10.38 10.96
N ALA A 58 -2.01 -9.39 10.04
CA ALA A 58 -1.54 -9.62 8.67
C ALA A 58 -0.14 -10.24 8.66
N SER A 59 0.76 -9.73 9.51
CA SER A 59 2.14 -10.21 9.65
C SER A 59 2.21 -11.66 10.13
N ARG A 60 1.44 -12.02 11.16
CA ARG A 60 1.36 -13.40 11.67
C ARG A 60 0.89 -14.35 10.60
N THR A 61 -0.18 -13.98 9.88
CA THR A 61 -0.68 -14.78 8.75
C THR A 61 0.41 -15.05 7.72
N ALA A 62 1.19 -14.02 7.34
CA ALA A 62 2.29 -14.18 6.39
C ALA A 62 3.42 -15.07 6.93
N ILE A 63 3.80 -14.90 8.22
CA ILE A 63 4.83 -15.69 8.90
C ILE A 63 4.41 -17.16 8.99
N ASP A 64 3.18 -17.43 9.42
CA ASP A 64 2.63 -18.79 9.55
C ASP A 64 2.58 -19.50 8.19
N ARG A 65 2.12 -18.81 7.14
CA ARG A 65 2.11 -19.35 5.77
C ARG A 65 3.50 -19.57 5.20
N ALA A 66 4.50 -18.79 5.63
CA ALA A 66 5.90 -18.98 5.26
C ALA A 66 6.53 -20.20 5.97
N GLY A 67 5.88 -20.76 6.99
CA GLY A 67 6.37 -21.89 7.76
C GLY A 67 7.59 -21.55 8.62
N ILE A 68 7.77 -20.28 9.01
CA ILE A 68 8.89 -19.81 9.85
C ILE A 68 8.38 -19.29 11.20
N LYS A 69 9.28 -19.08 12.13
CA LYS A 69 8.98 -18.36 13.39
C LYS A 69 9.25 -16.87 13.21
N ALA A 70 8.52 -16.03 13.94
CA ALA A 70 8.79 -14.60 13.93
C ALA A 70 10.24 -14.26 14.35
N THR A 71 10.83 -15.07 15.24
CA THR A 71 12.22 -14.97 15.67
C THR A 71 13.24 -15.31 14.60
N ASP A 72 12.83 -15.87 13.47
CA ASP A 72 13.70 -16.15 12.33
C ASP A 72 13.87 -14.94 11.40
N LEU A 73 13.14 -13.86 11.63
CA LEU A 73 13.23 -12.63 10.85
C LEU A 73 14.51 -11.87 11.19
N ASP A 74 15.11 -11.26 10.17
CA ASP A 74 16.30 -10.42 10.30
C ASP A 74 15.95 -8.92 10.31
N ALA A 75 14.78 -8.54 9.76
CA ALA A 75 14.30 -7.17 9.75
C ALA A 75 12.77 -7.07 9.57
N ILE A 76 12.19 -5.95 10.02
CA ILE A 76 10.80 -5.55 9.77
C ILE A 76 10.79 -4.17 9.12
N ILE A 77 10.23 -4.04 7.91
CA ILE A 77 10.17 -2.79 7.17
C ILE A 77 8.70 -2.48 6.85
N VAL A 78 8.22 -1.33 7.27
CA VAL A 78 6.81 -0.97 7.13
C VAL A 78 6.63 0.26 6.25
N GLY A 79 5.78 0.16 5.23
CA GLY A 79 5.27 1.31 4.49
C GLY A 79 4.01 1.84 5.17
N THR A 80 4.08 3.03 5.76
CA THR A 80 2.94 3.68 6.43
C THR A 80 3.12 5.19 6.50
N VAL A 81 2.01 5.91 6.64
CA VAL A 81 1.95 7.35 6.97
C VAL A 81 0.94 7.65 8.08
N SER A 82 0.35 6.61 8.66
CA SER A 82 -0.72 6.72 9.65
C SER A 82 -0.39 6.05 10.99
N SER A 83 0.89 6.02 11.35
CA SER A 83 1.31 5.60 12.70
C SER A 83 0.62 6.45 13.77
N GLU A 84 0.14 5.80 14.83
CA GLU A 84 -0.45 6.47 15.99
C GLU A 84 0.55 7.36 16.73
N TYR A 85 1.84 7.07 16.61
CA TYR A 85 2.93 7.78 17.26
C TYR A 85 3.88 8.39 16.23
N ALA A 86 4.36 9.60 16.49
CA ALA A 86 5.44 10.20 15.70
C ALA A 86 6.76 9.43 15.88
N PHE A 87 6.99 8.89 17.05
CA PHE A 87 8.02 7.93 17.43
C PHE A 87 7.56 7.14 18.68
N PRO A 88 7.92 5.86 18.86
CA PRO A 88 8.79 5.07 17.97
C PRO A 88 8.14 4.75 16.63
N SER A 89 8.91 4.12 15.72
CA SER A 89 8.39 3.67 14.43
C SER A 89 7.24 2.68 14.60
N PHE A 90 6.33 2.65 13.65
CA PHE A 90 5.23 1.68 13.62
C PHE A 90 5.75 0.24 13.54
N ALA A 91 6.87 0.03 12.84
CA ALA A 91 7.55 -1.27 12.78
C ALA A 91 7.96 -1.77 14.17
N CYS A 92 8.41 -0.90 15.09
CA CYS A 92 8.74 -1.30 16.49
C CYS A 92 7.51 -1.77 17.26
N GLN A 93 6.33 -1.20 16.97
CA GLN A 93 5.07 -1.64 17.59
C GLN A 93 4.69 -3.05 17.14
N ILE A 94 4.86 -3.36 15.85
CA ILE A 94 4.64 -4.69 15.27
C ILE A 94 5.68 -5.67 15.85
N GLN A 95 6.95 -5.28 15.88
CA GLN A 95 8.06 -6.08 16.44
C GLN A 95 7.73 -6.59 17.85
N THR A 96 7.35 -5.69 18.75
CA THR A 96 6.96 -6.04 20.11
C THR A 96 5.79 -7.02 20.16
N ARG A 97 4.75 -6.81 19.34
CA ARG A 97 3.57 -7.68 19.29
C ARG A 97 3.85 -9.06 18.68
N LEU A 98 4.85 -9.16 17.83
CA LEU A 98 5.34 -10.44 17.29
C LEU A 98 6.24 -11.20 18.27
N GLY A 99 6.70 -10.56 19.37
CA GLY A 99 7.62 -11.15 20.33
C GLY A 99 9.05 -11.27 19.77
N VAL A 100 9.43 -10.36 18.88
CA VAL A 100 10.76 -10.31 18.27
C VAL A 100 11.55 -9.16 18.87
N ASP A 101 12.83 -9.36 19.07
CA ASP A 101 13.72 -8.34 19.63
C ASP A 101 15.06 -8.31 18.90
N SER A 102 15.77 -7.19 19.04
CA SER A 102 17.17 -7.02 18.59
C SER A 102 17.38 -7.15 17.07
N ILE A 103 16.34 -6.91 16.25
CA ILE A 103 16.46 -6.79 14.78
C ILE A 103 16.05 -5.38 14.33
N PRO A 104 16.57 -4.87 13.21
CA PRO A 104 16.11 -3.61 12.62
C PRO A 104 14.61 -3.60 12.37
N ALA A 105 13.92 -2.54 12.84
CA ALA A 105 12.52 -2.30 12.64
C ALA A 105 12.28 -0.80 12.36
N PHE A 106 11.87 -0.45 11.15
CA PHE A 106 11.73 0.94 10.73
C PHE A 106 10.64 1.14 9.68
N ASP A 107 10.18 2.40 9.56
CA ASP A 107 9.13 2.79 8.64
C ASP A 107 9.68 3.49 7.41
N VAL A 108 8.96 3.34 6.29
CA VAL A 108 9.19 4.04 5.02
C VAL A 108 7.97 4.90 4.72
N ALA A 109 8.15 6.22 4.79
CA ALA A 109 7.11 7.20 4.52
C ALA A 109 7.10 7.58 3.03
N ALA A 110 6.28 6.89 2.24
CA ALA A 110 6.06 7.18 0.81
C ALA A 110 4.56 7.15 0.43
N ALA A 111 3.68 7.49 1.37
CA ALA A 111 2.23 7.45 1.24
C ALA A 111 1.75 6.13 0.60
N CYS A 112 0.82 6.18 -0.37
CA CYS A 112 0.29 4.97 -1.01
C CYS A 112 1.34 4.11 -1.72
N SER A 113 2.53 4.65 -1.99
CA SER A 113 3.68 3.89 -2.54
C SER A 113 4.49 3.16 -1.45
N GLY A 114 4.14 3.31 -0.18
CA GLY A 114 4.92 2.86 0.96
C GLY A 114 5.34 1.40 0.88
N PHE A 115 4.44 0.48 0.52
CA PHE A 115 4.77 -0.94 0.37
C PHE A 115 5.76 -1.20 -0.78
N VAL A 116 5.55 -0.58 -1.95
CA VAL A 116 6.44 -0.74 -3.11
C VAL A 116 7.84 -0.23 -2.80
N TYR A 117 7.94 0.87 -2.05
CA TYR A 117 9.21 1.42 -1.56
C TYR A 117 9.85 0.49 -0.52
N ALA A 118 9.10 0.04 0.48
CA ALA A 118 9.58 -0.87 1.53
C ALA A 118 10.09 -2.20 0.93
N LEU A 119 9.37 -2.75 -0.07
CA LEU A 119 9.79 -3.94 -0.80
C LEU A 119 11.11 -3.72 -1.53
N SER A 120 11.28 -2.56 -2.18
CA SER A 120 12.53 -2.23 -2.88
C SER A 120 13.71 -2.05 -1.91
N VAL A 121 13.47 -1.45 -0.73
CA VAL A 121 14.48 -1.33 0.33
C VAL A 121 14.88 -2.71 0.85
N ALA A 122 13.90 -3.58 1.12
CA ALA A 122 14.13 -4.95 1.54
C ALA A 122 14.97 -5.72 0.51
N ASP A 123 14.58 -5.69 -0.78
CA ASP A 123 15.31 -6.35 -1.87
C ASP A 123 16.77 -5.87 -1.95
N THR A 124 16.99 -4.56 -1.85
CA THR A 124 18.34 -3.97 -1.93
C THR A 124 19.21 -4.44 -0.77
N SER A 125 18.72 -4.39 0.47
CA SER A 125 19.46 -4.84 1.66
C SER A 125 19.72 -6.36 1.62
N MET A 126 18.76 -7.15 1.15
CA MET A 126 18.94 -8.60 0.98
C MET A 126 19.97 -8.93 -0.09
N ARG A 127 20.02 -8.19 -1.20
CA ARG A 127 21.06 -8.36 -2.25
C ARG A 127 22.44 -7.93 -1.75
N ALA A 128 22.52 -6.92 -0.87
CA ALA A 128 23.77 -6.54 -0.20
C ALA A 128 24.27 -7.59 0.78
N GLY A 129 23.40 -8.51 1.22
CA GLY A 129 23.73 -9.57 2.17
C GLY A 129 23.45 -9.22 3.63
N ASP A 130 22.84 -8.07 3.89
CA ASP A 130 22.53 -7.60 5.25
C ASP A 130 21.45 -8.46 5.93
N PHE A 131 20.43 -8.89 5.14
CA PHE A 131 19.29 -9.66 5.62
C PHE A 131 19.01 -10.87 4.75
N ARG A 132 18.45 -11.92 5.35
CA ARG A 132 18.03 -13.17 4.66
C ARG A 132 16.51 -13.40 4.72
N ARG A 133 15.85 -12.92 5.78
CA ARG A 133 14.40 -13.03 5.99
C ARG A 133 13.86 -11.70 6.45
N VAL A 134 13.04 -11.08 5.64
CA VAL A 134 12.48 -9.75 5.91
C VAL A 134 10.96 -9.80 5.88
N LEU A 135 10.34 -9.23 6.89
CA LEU A 135 8.93 -8.93 6.90
C LEU A 135 8.72 -7.53 6.34
N VAL A 136 7.99 -7.44 5.23
CA VAL A 136 7.57 -6.17 4.63
C VAL A 136 6.08 -5.98 4.82
N VAL A 137 5.68 -4.86 5.40
CA VAL A 137 4.28 -4.56 5.71
C VAL A 137 3.86 -3.27 5.03
N GLY A 138 2.66 -3.24 4.48
CA GLY A 138 1.96 -2.01 4.11
C GLY A 138 0.74 -1.86 5.00
N ALA A 139 0.61 -0.76 5.73
CA ALA A 139 -0.50 -0.56 6.66
C ALA A 139 -0.86 0.92 6.76
N ASP A 140 -2.14 1.24 6.59
CA ASP A 140 -2.63 2.59 6.81
C ASP A 140 -4.08 2.60 7.34
N ALA A 141 -4.38 3.62 8.12
CA ALA A 141 -5.71 3.96 8.64
C ALA A 141 -6.07 5.40 8.23
N LEU A 142 -6.24 5.61 6.92
CA LEU A 142 -6.51 6.95 6.38
C LEU A 142 -7.91 7.48 6.73
N SER A 143 -8.82 6.60 7.17
CA SER A 143 -10.13 7.03 7.68
C SER A 143 -10.03 7.99 8.86
N THR A 144 -8.92 7.97 9.59
CA THR A 144 -8.65 8.85 10.73
C THR A 144 -8.20 10.26 10.33
N PHE A 145 -7.86 10.45 9.05
CA PHE A 145 -7.37 11.72 8.50
C PHE A 145 -8.35 12.39 7.53
N VAL A 146 -9.53 11.79 7.29
CA VAL A 146 -10.53 12.39 6.40
C VAL A 146 -11.44 13.35 7.13
N ASP A 147 -11.90 14.39 6.43
CA ASP A 147 -13.06 15.15 6.82
C ASP A 147 -14.33 14.43 6.34
N TRP A 148 -15.07 13.81 7.25
CA TRP A 148 -16.25 13.01 6.92
C TRP A 148 -17.40 13.81 6.31
N THR A 149 -17.30 15.14 6.24
CA THR A 149 -18.25 16.00 5.53
C THR A 149 -17.80 16.29 4.09
N ASP A 150 -16.53 16.03 3.73
CA ASP A 150 -16.01 16.22 2.37
C ASP A 150 -16.12 14.94 1.54
N ARG A 151 -17.20 14.81 0.76
CA ARG A 151 -17.39 13.64 -0.14
C ARG A 151 -16.32 13.47 -1.21
N ARG A 152 -15.44 14.45 -1.44
CA ARG A 152 -14.36 14.33 -2.45
C ARG A 152 -13.24 13.40 -1.98
N THR A 153 -13.05 13.28 -0.68
CA THR A 153 -12.01 12.46 -0.05
C THR A 153 -12.57 11.32 0.79
N ALA A 154 -13.56 11.57 1.65
CA ALA A 154 -14.06 10.61 2.62
C ALA A 154 -14.67 9.34 2.00
N VAL A 155 -15.22 9.43 0.78
CA VAL A 155 -15.79 8.26 0.08
C VAL A 155 -14.73 7.29 -0.46
N LEU A 156 -13.45 7.69 -0.47
CA LEU A 156 -12.38 6.91 -1.10
C LEU A 156 -11.71 5.95 -0.14
N PHE A 157 -11.35 6.44 1.04
CA PHE A 157 -10.40 5.77 1.91
C PHE A 157 -11.01 4.68 2.78
N GLY A 158 -10.24 3.63 2.95
CA GLY A 158 -10.44 2.56 3.91
C GLY A 158 -9.14 2.25 4.64
N ASP A 159 -9.23 1.43 5.67
CA ASP A 159 -8.13 1.04 6.53
C ASP A 159 -7.81 -0.45 6.36
N GLY A 160 -6.55 -0.80 6.56
CA GLY A 160 -6.15 -2.20 6.47
C GLY A 160 -4.64 -2.38 6.55
N ALA A 161 -4.23 -3.63 6.52
CA ALA A 161 -2.83 -4.01 6.45
C ALA A 161 -2.64 -5.24 5.56
N GLY A 162 -1.52 -5.26 4.85
CA GLY A 162 -1.02 -6.42 4.13
C GLY A 162 0.47 -6.61 4.41
N ALA A 163 0.92 -7.85 4.44
CA ALA A 163 2.27 -8.22 4.75
C ALA A 163 2.82 -9.25 3.77
N ALA A 164 4.13 -9.24 3.57
CA ALA A 164 4.86 -10.23 2.78
C ALA A 164 6.12 -10.66 3.53
N VAL A 165 6.40 -11.96 3.57
CA VAL A 165 7.67 -12.51 4.02
C VAL A 165 8.56 -12.73 2.81
N LEU A 166 9.74 -12.12 2.84
CA LEU A 166 10.78 -12.29 1.83
C LEU A 166 11.88 -13.21 2.37
N VAL A 167 12.39 -14.08 1.49
CA VAL A 167 13.59 -14.87 1.76
C VAL A 167 14.65 -14.65 0.70
N SER A 168 15.91 -14.68 1.12
CA SER A 168 17.06 -14.66 0.19
C SER A 168 17.25 -16.04 -0.41
N GLU A 169 17.13 -16.14 -1.73
CA GLU A 169 17.24 -17.41 -2.47
C GLU A 169 18.12 -17.23 -3.70
N PRO A 170 18.97 -18.22 -4.01
CA PRO A 170 19.70 -18.23 -5.28
C PRO A 170 18.76 -18.58 -6.43
N GLY A 171 18.99 -17.97 -7.60
CA GLY A 171 18.21 -18.26 -8.80
C GLY A 171 17.63 -17.01 -9.45
N ASN A 172 16.64 -17.23 -10.32
CA ASN A 172 16.00 -16.21 -11.15
C ASN A 172 14.56 -15.88 -10.69
N ARG A 173 14.18 -16.32 -9.49
CA ARG A 173 12.89 -16.02 -8.84
C ARG A 173 13.00 -14.80 -7.92
N GLY A 174 11.86 -14.24 -7.59
CA GLY A 174 11.76 -13.09 -6.69
C GLY A 174 11.76 -11.76 -7.43
N VAL A 175 12.25 -10.71 -6.81
CA VAL A 175 12.29 -9.37 -7.39
C VAL A 175 13.32 -9.33 -8.52
N LEU A 176 12.87 -9.16 -9.75
CA LEU A 176 13.73 -9.05 -10.94
C LEU A 176 14.28 -7.63 -11.09
N ALA A 177 13.42 -6.64 -10.92
CA ALA A 177 13.76 -5.22 -10.97
C ALA A 177 12.80 -4.38 -10.13
N SER A 178 13.34 -3.28 -9.61
CA SER A 178 12.60 -2.25 -8.89
C SER A 178 12.99 -0.88 -9.40
N LEU A 179 12.04 0.05 -9.43
CA LEU A 179 12.29 1.44 -9.74
C LEU A 179 11.39 2.36 -8.91
N LEU A 180 12.03 3.29 -8.21
CA LEU A 180 11.37 4.28 -7.37
C LEU A 180 11.60 5.68 -7.92
N ARG A 181 10.59 6.53 -7.87
CA ARG A 181 10.62 7.92 -8.34
C ARG A 181 9.81 8.83 -7.42
N SER A 182 10.18 10.08 -7.36
CA SER A 182 9.41 11.12 -6.66
C SER A 182 9.48 12.46 -7.38
N SER A 183 8.52 13.33 -7.10
CA SER A 183 8.49 14.71 -7.58
C SER A 183 7.91 15.65 -6.52
N GLY A 184 8.77 16.24 -5.71
CA GLY A 184 8.38 17.15 -4.63
C GLY A 184 7.62 18.39 -5.09
N LYS A 185 7.77 18.82 -6.37
CA LYS A 185 7.03 19.97 -6.93
C LYS A 185 5.49 19.80 -6.92
N HIS A 186 5.01 18.58 -6.74
CA HIS A 186 3.59 18.24 -6.77
C HIS A 186 3.01 17.86 -5.39
N TRP A 187 3.74 18.13 -4.32
CA TRP A 187 3.36 17.71 -2.96
C TRP A 187 1.98 18.21 -2.52
N GLU A 188 1.57 19.40 -2.97
CA GLU A 188 0.27 19.99 -2.62
C GLU A 188 -0.94 19.28 -3.29
N LEU A 189 -0.72 18.40 -4.27
CA LEU A 189 -1.82 17.72 -4.96
C LEU A 189 -2.50 16.68 -4.08
N LEU A 190 -1.76 16.10 -3.15
CA LEU A 190 -2.24 15.17 -2.14
C LEU A 190 -1.40 15.32 -0.88
N SER A 191 -1.96 15.92 0.14
CA SER A 191 -1.26 16.19 1.39
C SER A 191 -2.18 16.07 2.59
N CYS A 192 -1.58 15.75 3.73
CA CYS A 192 -2.22 15.78 5.04
C CYS A 192 -1.20 16.36 6.03
N ARG A 193 -1.63 17.27 6.87
CA ARG A 193 -0.75 17.81 7.91
C ARG A 193 -0.55 16.79 9.02
N ALA A 194 0.70 16.67 9.50
CA ALA A 194 0.97 15.85 10.67
C ALA A 194 0.33 16.48 11.91
N THR A 195 -0.56 15.77 12.54
CA THR A 195 -1.30 16.23 13.73
C THR A 195 -0.38 16.48 14.94
N GLY A 196 0.84 15.93 14.94
CA GLY A 196 1.84 16.14 15.99
C GLY A 196 2.63 17.44 15.88
N VAL A 197 2.58 18.16 14.74
CA VAL A 197 3.25 19.47 14.57
C VAL A 197 2.24 20.57 14.87
N ARG A 198 1.62 20.51 16.04
CA ARG A 198 0.63 21.48 16.48
C ARG A 198 1.33 22.62 17.20
N GLY A 199 1.78 23.56 16.42
CA GLY A 199 2.14 24.85 16.94
C GLY A 199 3.57 25.00 17.44
N THR A 200 4.10 26.15 17.14
CA THR A 200 5.17 26.82 17.87
C THR A 200 4.57 27.58 19.04
N LEU A 201 5.37 28.06 19.96
CA LEU A 201 4.92 28.87 21.11
C LEU A 201 4.01 30.04 20.73
N ASP A 202 4.09 30.52 19.48
CA ASP A 202 3.38 31.69 18.93
C ASP A 202 2.20 31.32 18.02
N SER A 203 1.83 30.03 17.88
CA SER A 203 0.77 29.62 16.95
C SER A 203 -0.58 29.48 17.62
N GLU A 204 -1.62 30.00 16.96
CA GLU A 204 -3.00 29.73 17.35
C GLU A 204 -3.35 28.24 17.23
N VAL A 205 -4.22 27.73 18.11
CA VAL A 205 -4.74 26.37 18.05
C VAL A 205 -5.47 26.15 16.71
N ARG A 206 -4.97 25.23 15.90
CA ARG A 206 -5.56 24.92 14.60
C ARG A 206 -6.88 24.18 14.72
N ARG A 207 -7.76 24.44 13.76
CA ARG A 207 -9.03 23.72 13.62
C ARG A 207 -8.77 22.33 13.03
N GLU A 208 -9.42 21.29 13.56
CA GLU A 208 -9.25 19.88 13.11
C GLU A 208 -9.48 19.67 11.61
N SER A 209 -10.41 20.43 10.99
CA SER A 209 -10.70 20.36 9.55
C SER A 209 -9.53 20.83 8.65
N GLU A 210 -8.57 21.59 9.18
CA GLU A 210 -7.40 22.05 8.41
C GLU A 210 -6.35 20.94 8.29
N ASP A 211 -6.36 19.98 9.19
CA ASP A 211 -5.41 18.87 9.24
C ASP A 211 -5.87 17.65 8.40
N ALA A 212 -7.09 17.66 7.88
CA ALA A 212 -7.62 16.59 7.05
C ALA A 212 -6.91 16.49 5.68
N ILE A 213 -7.00 15.32 5.07
CA ILE A 213 -6.47 15.05 3.72
C ILE A 213 -7.02 16.06 2.72
N LYS A 214 -6.11 16.74 2.00
CA LYS A 214 -6.42 17.64 0.88
C LYS A 214 -6.01 16.97 -0.43
N MET A 215 -6.89 17.00 -1.44
CA MET A 215 -6.66 16.35 -2.72
C MET A 215 -7.16 17.18 -3.89
N LYS A 216 -6.29 17.43 -4.87
CA LYS A 216 -6.62 18.02 -6.18
C LYS A 216 -6.80 16.89 -7.21
N GLY A 217 -7.95 16.21 -7.14
CA GLY A 217 -8.21 14.95 -7.82
C GLY A 217 -7.95 14.92 -9.33
N PRO A 218 -8.44 15.89 -10.16
CA PRO A 218 -8.23 15.87 -11.61
C PRO A 218 -6.77 15.98 -12.04
N GLU A 219 -5.97 16.80 -11.36
CA GLU A 219 -4.54 16.98 -11.65
C GLU A 219 -3.75 15.76 -11.19
N LEU A 220 -4.05 15.27 -9.97
CA LEU A 220 -3.45 14.06 -9.43
C LEU A 220 -3.68 12.86 -10.34
N PHE A 221 -4.91 12.68 -10.86
CA PHE A 221 -5.26 11.59 -11.77
C PHE A 221 -4.33 11.54 -13.00
N LYS A 222 -4.15 12.69 -13.69
CA LYS A 222 -3.34 12.77 -14.90
C LYS A 222 -1.89 12.37 -14.63
N ILE A 223 -1.31 12.89 -13.54
CA ILE A 223 0.08 12.63 -13.19
C ILE A 223 0.25 11.18 -12.72
N ALA A 224 -0.64 10.68 -11.86
CA ALA A 224 -0.55 9.33 -11.34
C ALA A 224 -0.62 8.26 -12.45
N VAL A 225 -1.59 8.39 -13.39
CA VAL A 225 -1.74 7.44 -14.50
C VAL A 225 -0.49 7.44 -15.38
N LYS A 226 0.02 8.62 -15.75
CA LYS A 226 1.25 8.74 -16.55
C LYS A 226 2.47 8.16 -15.83
N SER A 227 2.67 8.52 -14.56
CA SER A 227 3.83 8.09 -13.78
C SER A 227 3.84 6.58 -13.53
N MET A 228 2.68 5.97 -13.27
CA MET A 228 2.57 4.52 -13.10
C MET A 228 2.82 3.77 -14.42
N GLU A 229 2.30 4.26 -15.54
CA GLU A 229 2.60 3.68 -16.86
C GLU A 229 4.12 3.72 -17.12
N GLU A 230 4.73 4.92 -17.03
CA GLU A 230 6.15 5.11 -17.33
C GLU A 230 7.05 4.24 -16.46
N VAL A 231 6.78 4.15 -15.15
CA VAL A 231 7.62 3.36 -14.26
C VAL A 231 7.48 1.85 -14.49
N CYS A 232 6.28 1.37 -14.84
CA CYS A 232 6.07 -0.05 -15.21
C CYS A 232 6.86 -0.42 -16.47
N ARG A 233 6.82 0.42 -17.52
CA ARG A 233 7.60 0.21 -18.74
C ARG A 233 9.11 0.21 -18.45
N GLN A 234 9.58 1.16 -17.63
CA GLN A 234 10.98 1.25 -17.27
C GLN A 234 11.46 0.03 -16.45
N VAL A 235 10.63 -0.49 -15.55
CA VAL A 235 10.96 -1.68 -14.75
C VAL A 235 10.98 -2.93 -15.62
N ALA A 236 10.02 -3.11 -16.53
CA ALA A 236 10.01 -4.21 -17.50
C ALA A 236 11.26 -4.18 -18.37
N ASN A 237 11.58 -3.04 -18.97
CA ASN A 237 12.81 -2.86 -19.76
C ASN A 237 14.09 -3.16 -18.95
N ARG A 238 14.15 -2.72 -17.68
CA ARG A 238 15.29 -2.99 -16.79
C ARG A 238 15.47 -4.47 -16.51
N ALA A 239 14.37 -5.21 -16.46
CA ALA A 239 14.37 -6.67 -16.28
C ALA A 239 14.60 -7.45 -17.60
N GLY A 240 14.59 -6.79 -18.77
CA GLY A 240 14.62 -7.44 -20.07
C GLY A 240 13.34 -8.22 -20.38
N ILE A 241 12.18 -7.74 -19.88
CA ILE A 241 10.87 -8.39 -20.00
C ILE A 241 9.95 -7.48 -20.82
N GLU A 242 9.23 -8.07 -21.79
CA GLU A 242 8.17 -7.37 -22.50
C GLU A 242 6.90 -7.29 -21.63
N LEU A 243 6.14 -6.20 -21.76
CA LEU A 243 4.90 -6.04 -20.96
C LEU A 243 3.85 -7.11 -21.26
N ASP A 244 3.85 -7.64 -22.48
CA ASP A 244 2.93 -8.69 -22.87
C ASP A 244 3.19 -10.01 -22.14
N ASP A 245 4.44 -10.24 -21.68
CA ASP A 245 4.83 -11.41 -20.88
C ASP A 245 4.39 -11.30 -19.42
N VAL A 246 3.99 -10.12 -18.94
CA VAL A 246 3.48 -9.92 -17.58
C VAL A 246 2.15 -10.66 -17.43
N ASN A 247 2.10 -11.59 -16.48
CA ASN A 247 0.92 -12.41 -16.21
C ASN A 247 -0.13 -11.67 -15.39
N LEU A 248 0.31 -10.87 -14.40
CA LEU A 248 -0.59 -10.13 -13.52
C LEU A 248 -0.03 -8.77 -13.13
N VAL A 249 -0.88 -7.74 -13.19
CA VAL A 249 -0.59 -6.40 -12.66
C VAL A 249 -1.42 -6.20 -11.39
N VAL A 250 -0.73 -6.01 -10.27
CA VAL A 250 -1.31 -5.70 -8.96
C VAL A 250 -0.93 -4.27 -8.59
N GLY A 251 -1.74 -3.32 -9.06
CA GLY A 251 -1.51 -1.90 -8.79
C GLY A 251 -2.14 -1.42 -7.49
N HIS A 252 -1.72 -0.23 -7.04
CA HIS A 252 -2.37 0.49 -5.97
C HIS A 252 -3.86 0.66 -6.25
N GLN A 253 -4.69 0.29 -5.30
CA GLN A 253 -6.15 0.30 -5.38
C GLN A 253 -6.72 1.68 -5.00
N ALA A 254 -6.33 2.73 -5.73
CA ALA A 254 -6.76 4.10 -5.45
C ALA A 254 -8.25 4.33 -5.78
N ASN A 255 -8.63 3.99 -6.98
CA ASN A 255 -10.00 3.88 -7.49
C ASN A 255 -9.98 3.15 -8.85
N ARG A 256 -11.14 2.60 -9.25
CA ARG A 256 -11.26 1.80 -10.48
C ARG A 256 -10.83 2.56 -11.74
N ARG A 257 -11.12 3.85 -11.82
CA ARG A 257 -10.80 4.66 -13.00
C ARG A 257 -9.28 4.80 -13.22
N ILE A 258 -8.50 4.99 -12.15
CA ILE A 258 -7.03 5.05 -12.23
C ILE A 258 -6.49 3.69 -12.68
N ILE A 259 -6.95 2.61 -12.05
CA ILE A 259 -6.50 1.24 -12.37
C ILE A 259 -6.75 0.92 -13.85
N SER A 260 -7.98 1.19 -14.34
CA SER A 260 -8.34 0.94 -15.74
C SER A 260 -7.53 1.80 -16.72
N ALA A 261 -7.30 3.09 -16.38
CA ALA A 261 -6.52 3.98 -17.24
C ALA A 261 -5.04 3.58 -17.32
N VAL A 262 -4.47 3.06 -16.24
CA VAL A 262 -3.10 2.53 -16.24
C VAL A 262 -3.02 1.26 -17.09
N ALA A 263 -3.97 0.33 -16.92
CA ALA A 263 -4.06 -0.90 -17.72
C ALA A 263 -4.15 -0.62 -19.23
N GLU A 264 -5.05 0.29 -19.62
CA GLU A 264 -5.21 0.72 -21.01
C GLU A 264 -3.91 1.29 -21.59
N ARG A 265 -3.22 2.17 -20.85
CA ARG A 265 -1.95 2.75 -21.30
C ARG A 265 -0.80 1.74 -21.36
N LEU A 266 -0.80 0.74 -20.49
CA LEU A 266 0.16 -0.35 -20.54
C LEU A 266 -0.10 -1.31 -21.70
N GLY A 267 -1.31 -1.30 -22.27
CA GLY A 267 -1.75 -2.26 -23.28
C GLY A 267 -2.09 -3.63 -22.71
N VAL A 268 -2.29 -3.73 -21.38
CA VAL A 268 -2.64 -5.01 -20.74
C VAL A 268 -4.15 -5.19 -20.68
N THR A 269 -4.61 -6.41 -20.89
CA THR A 269 -6.04 -6.73 -20.81
C THR A 269 -6.54 -6.69 -19.37
N VAL A 270 -7.85 -6.49 -19.18
CA VAL A 270 -8.46 -6.37 -17.85
C VAL A 270 -8.29 -7.65 -17.03
N GLU A 271 -8.21 -8.80 -17.68
CA GLU A 271 -8.00 -10.10 -17.05
C GLU A 271 -6.61 -10.20 -16.39
N LYS A 272 -5.63 -9.47 -16.90
CA LYS A 272 -4.28 -9.37 -16.32
C LYS A 272 -4.18 -8.33 -15.19
N VAL A 273 -5.26 -7.67 -14.80
CA VAL A 273 -5.26 -6.67 -13.74
C VAL A 273 -6.06 -7.17 -12.55
N PHE A 274 -5.47 -7.13 -11.37
CA PHE A 274 -6.19 -7.47 -10.14
C PHE A 274 -6.87 -6.23 -9.56
N ILE A 275 -8.16 -6.35 -9.26
CA ILE A 275 -9.00 -5.26 -8.75
C ILE A 275 -9.79 -5.77 -7.54
N ASN A 276 -9.65 -5.07 -6.41
CA ASN A 276 -10.43 -5.30 -5.19
C ASN A 276 -10.84 -4.00 -4.47
N VAL A 277 -10.62 -2.87 -5.11
CA VAL A 277 -10.97 -1.55 -4.59
C VAL A 277 -12.47 -1.40 -4.33
N ASP A 278 -13.30 -2.15 -5.02
CA ASP A 278 -14.76 -2.21 -4.84
C ASP A 278 -15.17 -2.67 -3.44
N ARG A 279 -14.36 -3.53 -2.80
CA ARG A 279 -14.64 -4.15 -1.51
C ARG A 279 -13.91 -3.48 -0.34
N TYR A 280 -12.74 -2.92 -0.58
CA TYR A 280 -11.88 -2.41 0.50
C TYR A 280 -11.67 -0.90 0.45
N GLY A 281 -12.03 -0.23 -0.66
CA GLY A 281 -11.69 1.16 -0.89
C GLY A 281 -10.18 1.34 -1.09
N ASN A 282 -9.74 2.58 -0.94
CA ASN A 282 -8.32 2.94 -1.00
C ASN A 282 -7.68 2.78 0.39
N THR A 283 -6.98 1.68 0.61
CA THR A 283 -6.24 1.40 1.85
C THR A 283 -4.78 1.85 1.80
N SER A 284 -4.45 2.83 0.95
CA SER A 284 -3.12 3.45 0.82
C SER A 284 -1.99 2.43 0.64
N ALA A 285 -0.95 2.43 1.51
CA ALA A 285 0.18 1.50 1.41
C ALA A 285 -0.23 0.02 1.61
N ALA A 286 -1.32 -0.25 2.30
CA ALA A 286 -1.84 -1.61 2.46
C ALA A 286 -2.43 -2.20 1.18
N SER A 287 -2.84 -1.36 0.22
CA SER A 287 -3.64 -1.78 -0.94
C SER A 287 -2.94 -2.79 -1.83
N VAL A 288 -1.65 -2.60 -2.13
CA VAL A 288 -0.88 -3.50 -2.99
C VAL A 288 -0.67 -4.87 -2.33
N PRO A 289 -0.15 -4.99 -1.08
CA PRO A 289 0.04 -6.29 -0.46
C PRO A 289 -1.29 -7.01 -0.16
N MET A 290 -2.37 -6.29 0.17
CA MET A 290 -3.70 -6.90 0.33
C MET A 290 -4.24 -7.44 -0.99
N ALA A 291 -4.06 -6.71 -2.09
CA ALA A 291 -4.47 -7.15 -3.42
C ALA A 291 -3.64 -8.34 -3.90
N LEU A 292 -2.33 -8.35 -3.62
CA LEU A 292 -1.45 -9.47 -3.93
C LEU A 292 -1.87 -10.73 -3.14
N ASP A 293 -2.08 -10.61 -1.85
CA ASP A 293 -2.52 -11.71 -0.99
C ASP A 293 -3.83 -12.32 -1.49
N GLU A 294 -4.79 -11.48 -1.82
CA GLU A 294 -6.08 -11.95 -2.34
C GLU A 294 -5.96 -12.58 -3.73
N ALA A 295 -5.11 -12.03 -4.60
CA ALA A 295 -4.85 -12.61 -5.92
C ALA A 295 -4.26 -14.03 -5.80
N ILE A 296 -3.37 -14.25 -4.84
CA ILE A 296 -2.80 -15.57 -4.54
C ILE A 296 -3.88 -16.53 -4.05
N GLU A 297 -4.70 -16.11 -3.08
CA GLU A 297 -5.81 -16.95 -2.56
C GLU A 297 -6.83 -17.33 -3.63
N GLN A 298 -7.07 -16.44 -4.60
CA GLN A 298 -7.97 -16.70 -5.74
C GLN A 298 -7.32 -17.54 -6.85
N GLY A 299 -6.07 -17.98 -6.68
CA GLY A 299 -5.35 -18.74 -7.70
C GLY A 299 -5.04 -17.94 -8.96
N ARG A 300 -4.87 -16.62 -8.84
CA ARG A 300 -4.54 -15.70 -9.94
C ARG A 300 -3.02 -15.53 -10.12
N VAL A 301 -2.23 -16.10 -9.25
CA VAL A 301 -0.77 -16.10 -9.28
C VAL A 301 -0.26 -17.53 -9.20
N HIS A 302 0.50 -17.95 -10.19
CA HIS A 302 1.05 -19.29 -10.31
C HIS A 302 2.58 -19.27 -10.27
N ASP A 303 3.16 -20.42 -10.02
CA ASP A 303 4.60 -20.60 -10.00
C ASP A 303 5.23 -20.19 -11.34
N GLY A 304 6.23 -19.30 -11.31
CA GLY A 304 6.90 -18.76 -12.48
C GLY A 304 6.26 -17.51 -13.10
N ASP A 305 5.06 -17.12 -12.68
CA ASP A 305 4.38 -15.94 -13.21
C ASP A 305 5.18 -14.65 -13.00
N LEU A 306 5.09 -13.77 -13.98
CA LEU A 306 5.60 -12.41 -13.91
C LEU A 306 4.51 -11.50 -13.33
N VAL A 307 4.75 -10.98 -12.13
CA VAL A 307 3.82 -10.12 -11.40
C VAL A 307 4.39 -8.71 -11.29
N MET A 308 3.66 -7.73 -11.81
CA MET A 308 4.02 -6.31 -11.74
C MET A 308 3.27 -5.64 -10.60
N LEU A 309 3.99 -5.19 -9.58
CA LEU A 309 3.45 -4.33 -8.52
C LEU A 309 3.72 -2.87 -8.87
N ASN A 310 2.74 -1.98 -8.72
CA ASN A 310 2.96 -0.55 -8.92
C ASN A 310 2.09 0.30 -8.00
N ALA A 311 2.58 1.50 -7.67
CA ALA A 311 1.83 2.45 -6.85
C ALA A 311 2.23 3.89 -7.17
N CYS A 312 1.31 4.81 -6.87
CA CYS A 312 1.55 6.25 -6.82
C CYS A 312 0.86 6.82 -5.58
N GLY A 313 1.54 7.70 -4.86
CA GLY A 313 1.07 8.30 -3.61
C GLY A 313 1.42 9.78 -3.48
N GLY A 314 0.99 10.35 -2.36
CA GLY A 314 1.36 11.73 -1.99
C GLY A 314 2.88 11.94 -1.99
N GLY A 315 3.29 13.16 -2.32
CA GLY A 315 4.69 13.54 -2.39
C GLY A 315 5.05 14.32 -3.66
N LEU A 316 4.72 13.97 -4.90
CA LEU A 316 4.27 12.66 -5.31
C LEU A 316 5.41 11.64 -5.24
N THR A 317 5.07 10.43 -4.86
CA THR A 317 5.97 9.28 -4.92
C THR A 317 5.34 8.22 -5.82
N TRP A 318 6.14 7.48 -6.58
CA TRP A 318 5.66 6.34 -7.35
C TRP A 318 6.77 5.32 -7.56
N GLY A 319 6.37 4.10 -7.84
CA GLY A 319 7.31 3.02 -8.09
C GLY A 319 6.66 1.78 -8.64
N ALA A 320 7.50 0.87 -9.11
CA ALA A 320 7.10 -0.47 -9.51
C ALA A 320 8.17 -1.50 -9.13
N ASN A 321 7.71 -2.72 -8.88
CA ASN A 321 8.53 -3.91 -8.70
C ASN A 321 8.03 -4.98 -9.67
N LEU A 322 8.91 -5.59 -10.44
CA LEU A 322 8.62 -6.77 -11.25
C LEU A 322 9.16 -7.99 -10.56
N LEU A 323 8.28 -8.95 -10.33
CA LEU A 323 8.58 -10.20 -9.63
C LEU A 323 8.46 -11.37 -10.60
N ARG A 324 9.29 -12.43 -10.40
CA ARG A 324 9.00 -13.77 -10.86
C ARG A 324 8.58 -14.60 -9.66
N TRP A 325 7.33 -15.01 -9.67
CA TRP A 325 6.69 -15.71 -8.54
C TRP A 325 7.25 -17.12 -8.29
#